data_ea683a00b770d78afc2d694d45049afa
#
_entry.id   ea683a00b770d78afc2d694d45049afa
#
_cell.length_a   1.000
_cell.length_b   1.000
_cell.length_c   1.000
_cell.angle_alpha   90.00
_cell.angle_beta   90.00
_cell.angle_gamma   90.00
#
_symmetry.space_group_name_H-M   'P 1'
#
loop_
_entity.id
_entity.type
_entity.pdbx_description
1 polymer ?
#
loop_
_entity_poly.entity_id
_entity_poly.type
_entity_poly.pdbx_seq_one_letter_code
_entity_poly.pdbx_strand_id
1 'polypeptide(L)'
;MATDLVPLTAASLTNDPRMTLSLPAWLERSLTVMRTEGKTAILPHGAGLTTEHYLAVQERVRALGAALMPTPWKSKAAAVTSLLLAFPAQAMSEAAAQIRAKAFEDALADLPGWSVERARLKWLRGEVGDMNPAFAPSPPQLRALALEAMQPAAAQRYRLTRLLAAAEDGPPLSAEELARRADLVEQWTRSASRTTEAKEAN
;
A
#
# COMPACT_ATOMS: atom_id res chain seq x y z
N MET A 1 30.82 -5.32 8.09
CA MET A 1 29.51 -5.52 8.72
C MET A 1 28.61 -6.13 7.65
N ALA A 2 28.33 -7.44 7.73
CA ALA A 2 27.46 -8.12 6.79
C ALA A 2 26.03 -7.63 7.03
N THR A 3 25.46 -6.97 6.05
CA THR A 3 24.05 -6.54 6.06
C THR A 3 23.23 -7.79 5.86
N ASP A 4 22.50 -8.22 6.89
CA ASP A 4 21.52 -9.32 6.80
C ASP A 4 20.43 -8.93 5.80
N LEU A 5 20.67 -9.21 4.52
CA LEU A 5 19.67 -9.16 3.46
C LEU A 5 18.82 -10.42 3.58
N VAL A 6 17.79 -10.36 4.42
CA VAL A 6 16.78 -11.41 4.43
C VAL A 6 16.12 -11.43 3.03
N PRO A 7 16.24 -12.53 2.28
CA PRO A 7 15.63 -12.61 0.96
C PRO A 7 14.11 -12.54 1.09
N LEU A 8 13.52 -11.47 0.60
CA LEU A 8 12.08 -11.21 0.62
C LEU A 8 11.43 -11.93 -0.57
N THR A 9 11.34 -13.24 -0.51
CA THR A 9 10.74 -14.05 -1.59
C THR A 9 9.22 -13.91 -1.62
N ALA A 10 8.63 -14.00 -2.80
CA ALA A 10 7.17 -13.99 -2.99
C ALA A 10 6.46 -15.06 -2.15
N ALA A 11 7.09 -16.21 -1.93
CA ALA A 11 6.56 -17.31 -1.11
C ALA A 11 6.35 -16.91 0.35
N SER A 12 7.20 -16.06 0.93
CA SER A 12 7.04 -15.58 2.30
C SER A 12 5.87 -14.60 2.46
N LEU A 13 5.37 -14.02 1.37
CA LEU A 13 4.27 -13.07 1.37
C LEU A 13 2.91 -13.71 1.16
N THR A 14 2.85 -14.89 0.53
CA THR A 14 1.60 -15.52 0.11
C THR A 14 1.12 -16.63 1.04
N ASN A 15 2.00 -17.23 1.84
CA ASN A 15 1.69 -18.41 2.65
C ASN A 15 1.57 -18.15 4.16
N ASP A 16 1.89 -16.95 4.65
CA ASP A 16 1.78 -16.65 6.06
C ASP A 16 0.65 -15.64 6.32
N PRO A 17 -0.44 -16.03 7.02
CA PRO A 17 -1.46 -15.10 7.50
C PRO A 17 -0.90 -14.02 8.45
N ARG A 18 0.34 -14.19 8.90
CA ARG A 18 1.09 -13.20 9.69
C ARG A 18 2.03 -12.36 8.84
N MET A 19 1.79 -12.26 7.53
CA MET A 19 2.66 -11.52 6.60
C MET A 19 3.33 -10.34 7.29
N THR A 20 4.59 -10.51 7.67
CA THR A 20 5.37 -9.46 8.30
C THR A 20 5.72 -8.45 7.21
N LEU A 21 5.05 -7.31 7.24
CA LEU A 21 5.38 -6.16 6.41
C LEU A 21 6.59 -5.40 6.95
N SER A 22 7.37 -6.03 7.85
CA SER A 22 8.61 -5.46 8.37
C SER A 22 9.57 -5.14 7.23
N LEU A 23 10.21 -4.00 7.33
CA LEU A 23 11.19 -3.52 6.36
C LEU A 23 12.58 -3.51 7.01
N PRO A 24 13.65 -3.75 6.23
CA PRO A 24 15.00 -3.49 6.70
C PRO A 24 15.16 -2.04 7.15
N ALA A 25 15.96 -1.80 8.20
CA ALA A 25 16.14 -0.47 8.78
C ALA A 25 16.63 0.60 7.76
N TRP A 26 17.44 0.18 6.78
CA TRP A 26 17.87 1.08 5.71
C TRP A 26 16.70 1.55 4.85
N LEU A 27 15.77 0.64 4.55
CA LEU A 27 14.61 0.94 3.72
C LEU A 27 13.58 1.81 4.47
N GLU A 28 13.37 1.56 5.75
CA GLU A 28 12.53 2.42 6.59
C GLU A 28 13.10 3.84 6.65
N ARG A 29 14.42 3.99 6.80
CA ARG A 29 15.09 5.30 6.76
C ARG A 29 14.87 6.00 5.42
N SER A 30 15.10 5.31 4.29
CA SER A 30 14.88 5.90 2.96
C SER A 30 13.43 6.38 2.77
N LEU A 31 12.44 5.58 3.23
CA LEU A 31 11.03 5.97 3.18
C LEU A 31 10.68 7.14 4.13
N THR A 32 11.42 7.28 5.24
CA THR A 32 11.20 8.38 6.20
C THR A 32 11.75 9.70 5.68
N VAL A 33 12.90 9.69 5.04
CA VAL A 33 13.52 10.92 4.51
C VAL A 33 12.97 11.35 3.14
N MET A 34 12.26 10.44 2.46
CA MET A 34 11.62 10.73 1.17
C MET A 34 10.55 11.81 1.34
N ARG A 35 10.70 12.92 0.61
CA ARG A 35 9.74 14.02 0.56
C ARG A 35 8.84 13.91 -0.67
N THR A 36 7.75 14.64 -0.66
CA THR A 36 6.84 14.75 -1.79
C THR A 36 6.68 16.22 -2.16
N GLU A 37 7.02 16.56 -3.40
CA GLU A 37 6.78 17.87 -3.98
C GLU A 37 5.81 17.72 -5.15
N GLY A 38 4.58 18.18 -4.96
CA GLY A 38 3.50 17.92 -5.92
C GLY A 38 3.28 16.42 -6.12
N LYS A 39 3.55 15.92 -7.32
CA LYS A 39 3.43 14.49 -7.66
C LYS A 39 4.74 13.72 -7.59
N THR A 40 5.87 14.41 -7.43
CA THR A 40 7.22 13.83 -7.47
C THR A 40 7.67 13.41 -6.08
N ALA A 41 8.27 12.23 -5.97
CA ALA A 41 8.98 11.82 -4.77
C ALA A 41 10.45 12.27 -4.90
N ILE A 42 11.01 12.82 -3.84
CA ILE A 42 12.37 13.34 -3.82
C ILE A 42 13.12 12.78 -2.62
N LEU A 43 14.33 12.29 -2.86
CA LEU A 43 15.29 11.90 -1.83
C LEU A 43 16.29 13.04 -1.60
N PRO A 44 16.70 13.30 -0.35
CA PRO A 44 17.78 14.22 -0.08
C PRO A 44 19.07 13.85 -0.82
N HIS A 45 19.90 14.82 -1.12
CA HIS A 45 21.22 14.59 -1.72
C HIS A 45 22.04 13.57 -0.91
N GLY A 46 22.63 12.59 -1.58
CA GLY A 46 23.37 11.49 -0.96
C GLY A 46 22.51 10.41 -0.28
N ALA A 47 21.18 10.52 -0.34
CA ALA A 47 20.25 9.51 0.15
C ALA A 47 19.72 8.59 -0.96
N GLY A 48 20.27 8.68 -2.16
CA GLY A 48 19.93 7.83 -3.29
C GLY A 48 20.13 6.35 -2.99
N LEU A 49 19.34 5.50 -3.63
CA LEU A 49 19.47 4.05 -3.49
C LEU A 49 20.73 3.56 -4.20
N THR A 50 21.53 2.73 -3.54
CA THR A 50 22.56 1.95 -4.21
C THR A 50 21.92 0.99 -5.21
N THR A 51 22.67 0.48 -6.17
CA THR A 51 22.17 -0.52 -7.14
C THR A 51 21.59 -1.74 -6.44
N GLU A 52 22.24 -2.23 -5.39
CA GLU A 52 21.79 -3.36 -4.60
C GLU A 52 20.45 -3.06 -3.90
N HIS A 53 20.34 -1.90 -3.24
CA HIS A 53 19.10 -1.45 -2.60
C HIS A 53 17.97 -1.28 -3.62
N TYR A 54 18.26 -0.72 -4.79
CA TYR A 54 17.28 -0.55 -5.86
C TYR A 54 16.70 -1.90 -6.31
N LEU A 55 17.56 -2.90 -6.55
CA LEU A 55 17.14 -4.23 -6.93
C LEU A 55 16.31 -4.92 -5.84
N ALA A 56 16.70 -4.77 -4.57
CA ALA A 56 15.95 -5.31 -3.44
C ALA A 56 14.55 -4.68 -3.32
N VAL A 57 14.43 -3.36 -3.50
CA VAL A 57 13.13 -2.67 -3.53
C VAL A 57 12.29 -3.12 -4.71
N GLN A 58 12.89 -3.25 -5.90
CA GLN A 58 12.18 -3.70 -7.09
C GLN A 58 11.61 -5.12 -6.91
N GLU A 59 12.40 -6.03 -6.34
CA GLU A 59 11.93 -7.39 -6.05
C GLU A 59 10.79 -7.39 -5.03
N ARG A 60 10.87 -6.55 -3.99
CA ARG A 60 9.80 -6.40 -3.00
C ARG A 60 8.52 -5.86 -3.63
N VAL A 61 8.61 -4.87 -4.52
CA VAL A 61 7.45 -4.32 -5.26
C VAL A 61 6.80 -5.40 -6.12
N ARG A 62 7.62 -6.24 -6.80
CA ARG A 62 7.13 -7.37 -7.59
C ARG A 62 6.42 -8.39 -6.72
N ALA A 63 7.02 -8.78 -5.60
CA ALA A 63 6.45 -9.75 -4.67
C ALA A 63 5.12 -9.27 -4.07
N LEU A 64 5.03 -8.00 -3.64
CA LEU A 64 3.79 -7.38 -3.18
C LEU A 64 2.74 -7.32 -4.30
N GLY A 65 3.17 -7.02 -5.53
CA GLY A 65 2.31 -7.05 -6.71
C GLY A 65 1.68 -8.43 -6.91
N ALA A 66 2.48 -9.48 -6.89
CA ALA A 66 2.00 -10.86 -7.02
C ALA A 66 1.06 -11.26 -5.88
N ALA A 67 1.39 -10.88 -4.64
CA ALA A 67 0.55 -11.17 -3.47
C ALA A 67 -0.83 -10.48 -3.51
N LEU A 68 -0.93 -9.34 -4.17
CA LEU A 68 -2.18 -8.58 -4.32
C LEU A 68 -3.04 -9.04 -5.51
N MET A 69 -2.54 -9.97 -6.33
CA MET A 69 -3.32 -10.49 -7.46
C MET A 69 -4.49 -11.35 -7.00
N PRO A 70 -5.65 -11.24 -7.66
CA PRO A 70 -6.78 -12.11 -7.40
C PRO A 70 -6.40 -13.59 -7.54
N THR A 71 -6.99 -14.42 -6.70
CA THR A 71 -6.84 -15.88 -6.83
C THR A 71 -8.15 -16.54 -7.26
N PRO A 72 -8.12 -17.74 -7.85
CA PRO A 72 -9.32 -18.48 -8.21
C PRO A 72 -10.21 -18.74 -7.01
N TRP A 73 -11.53 -18.87 -7.23
CA TRP A 73 -12.51 -19.16 -6.18
C TRP A 73 -12.15 -20.39 -5.36
N LYS A 74 -11.67 -21.45 -6.01
CA LYS A 74 -11.27 -22.71 -5.35
C LYS A 74 -10.34 -22.48 -4.14
N SER A 75 -9.45 -21.51 -4.21
CA SER A 75 -8.53 -21.20 -3.10
C SER A 75 -9.17 -20.41 -1.95
N LYS A 76 -10.34 -19.81 -2.18
CA LYS A 76 -11.11 -19.02 -1.20
C LYS A 76 -12.27 -19.79 -0.61
N ALA A 77 -12.80 -20.74 -1.35
CA ALA A 77 -14.00 -21.50 -1.00
C ALA A 77 -13.89 -22.20 0.36
N ALA A 78 -12.74 -22.82 0.66
CA ALA A 78 -12.51 -23.50 1.93
C ALA A 78 -12.60 -22.54 3.13
N ALA A 79 -12.02 -21.33 3.00
CA ALA A 79 -12.09 -20.30 4.04
C ALA A 79 -13.54 -19.84 4.27
N VAL A 80 -14.27 -19.56 3.20
CA VAL A 80 -15.68 -19.15 3.29
C VAL A 80 -16.55 -20.28 3.88
N THR A 81 -16.39 -21.50 3.40
CA THR A 81 -17.17 -22.65 3.90
C THR A 81 -16.90 -22.89 5.38
N SER A 82 -15.64 -22.91 5.81
CA SER A 82 -15.29 -23.09 7.22
C SER A 82 -15.82 -21.96 8.11
N LEU A 83 -15.86 -20.73 7.60
CA LEU A 83 -16.44 -19.59 8.32
C LEU A 83 -17.96 -19.80 8.50
N LEU A 84 -18.66 -20.14 7.44
CA LEU A 84 -20.12 -20.32 7.48
C LEU A 84 -20.53 -21.49 8.38
N LEU A 85 -19.75 -22.58 8.41
CA LEU A 85 -19.98 -23.72 9.28
C LEU A 85 -19.74 -23.47 10.77
N ALA A 86 -18.98 -22.41 11.10
CA ALA A 86 -18.74 -22.01 12.49
C ALA A 86 -19.98 -21.39 13.17
N PHE A 87 -21.03 -21.08 12.40
CA PHE A 87 -22.25 -20.46 12.92
C PHE A 87 -23.44 -21.39 12.77
N PRO A 88 -24.43 -21.34 13.72
CA PRO A 88 -25.66 -22.09 13.60
C PRO A 88 -26.35 -21.78 12.26
N ALA A 89 -26.51 -22.77 11.44
CA ALA A 89 -27.21 -22.64 10.17
C ALA A 89 -28.69 -23.03 10.34
N GLN A 90 -29.61 -22.22 9.84
CA GLN A 90 -30.95 -22.64 9.58
C GLN A 90 -30.93 -23.69 8.45
N ALA A 91 -31.82 -24.69 8.52
CA ALA A 91 -31.97 -25.65 7.44
C ALA A 91 -32.21 -24.89 6.12
N MET A 92 -31.32 -25.10 5.17
CA MET A 92 -31.30 -24.38 3.89
C MET A 92 -31.44 -25.42 2.77
N SER A 93 -32.25 -25.13 1.76
CA SER A 93 -32.33 -25.98 0.57
C SER A 93 -30.99 -25.92 -0.19
N GLU A 94 -30.70 -26.96 -0.95
CA GLU A 94 -29.49 -27.01 -1.78
C GLU A 94 -29.41 -25.81 -2.73
N ALA A 95 -30.51 -25.43 -3.37
CA ALA A 95 -30.57 -24.25 -4.25
C ALA A 95 -30.22 -22.94 -3.51
N ALA A 96 -30.73 -22.76 -2.28
CA ALA A 96 -30.39 -21.59 -1.48
C ALA A 96 -28.92 -21.58 -1.07
N ALA A 97 -28.33 -22.73 -0.76
CA ALA A 97 -26.91 -22.87 -0.45
C ALA A 97 -26.03 -22.51 -1.67
N GLN A 98 -26.41 -22.95 -2.87
CA GLN A 98 -25.72 -22.63 -4.12
C GLN A 98 -25.77 -21.11 -4.42
N ILE A 99 -26.96 -20.48 -4.29
CA ILE A 99 -27.11 -19.03 -4.46
C ILE A 99 -26.23 -18.26 -3.47
N ARG A 100 -26.19 -18.69 -2.21
CA ARG A 100 -25.35 -18.08 -1.19
C ARG A 100 -23.86 -18.23 -1.52
N ALA A 101 -23.43 -19.42 -1.93
CA ALA A 101 -22.05 -19.66 -2.34
C ALA A 101 -21.65 -18.77 -3.53
N LYS A 102 -22.54 -18.65 -4.52
CA LYS A 102 -22.34 -17.78 -5.69
C LYS A 102 -22.21 -16.31 -5.29
N ALA A 103 -23.01 -15.82 -4.35
CA ALA A 103 -22.93 -14.45 -3.84
C ALA A 103 -21.55 -14.16 -3.17
N PHE A 104 -20.98 -15.13 -2.45
CA PHE A 104 -19.62 -14.99 -1.91
C PHE A 104 -18.55 -15.04 -3.01
N GLU A 105 -18.71 -15.94 -3.98
CA GLU A 105 -17.79 -16.02 -5.12
C GLU A 105 -17.72 -14.69 -5.86
N ASP A 106 -18.88 -14.10 -6.19
CA ASP A 106 -18.97 -12.83 -6.91
C ASP A 106 -18.41 -11.68 -6.07
N ALA A 107 -18.74 -11.61 -4.79
CA ALA A 107 -18.25 -10.56 -3.91
C ALA A 107 -16.73 -10.59 -3.70
N LEU A 108 -16.10 -11.75 -3.78
CA LEU A 108 -14.70 -11.97 -3.48
C LEU A 108 -13.85 -12.26 -4.73
N ALA A 109 -14.42 -12.15 -5.94
CA ALA A 109 -13.79 -12.56 -7.19
C ALA A 109 -12.42 -11.90 -7.42
N ASP A 110 -12.33 -10.60 -7.17
CA ASP A 110 -11.17 -9.75 -7.40
C ASP A 110 -10.16 -9.71 -6.23
N LEU A 111 -10.33 -10.55 -5.20
CA LEU A 111 -9.49 -10.55 -4.01
C LEU A 111 -8.52 -11.75 -3.98
N PRO A 112 -7.31 -11.59 -3.39
CA PRO A 112 -6.40 -12.70 -3.13
C PRO A 112 -6.91 -13.56 -1.95
N GLY A 113 -6.66 -14.88 -2.03
CA GLY A 113 -7.16 -15.84 -1.03
C GLY A 113 -6.67 -15.57 0.38
N TRP A 114 -5.43 -15.09 0.55
CA TRP A 114 -4.88 -14.76 1.87
C TRP A 114 -5.64 -13.64 2.58
N SER A 115 -6.18 -12.65 1.84
CA SER A 115 -6.97 -11.57 2.44
C SER A 115 -8.32 -12.07 2.95
N VAL A 116 -8.95 -13.00 2.22
CA VAL A 116 -10.20 -13.67 2.61
C VAL A 116 -9.96 -14.52 3.85
N GLU A 117 -8.86 -15.27 3.91
CA GLU A 117 -8.49 -16.05 5.08
C GLU A 117 -8.24 -15.15 6.31
N ARG A 118 -7.60 -14.02 6.13
CA ARG A 118 -7.39 -13.04 7.19
C ARG A 118 -8.69 -12.41 7.68
N ALA A 119 -9.61 -12.10 6.76
CA ALA A 119 -10.96 -11.63 7.08
C ALA A 119 -11.75 -12.68 7.88
N ARG A 120 -11.66 -13.95 7.50
CA ARG A 120 -12.24 -15.08 8.23
C ARG A 120 -11.74 -15.13 9.67
N LEU A 121 -10.42 -15.05 9.86
CA LEU A 121 -9.81 -15.07 11.21
C LEU A 121 -10.24 -13.88 12.05
N LYS A 122 -10.29 -12.66 11.48
CA LYS A 122 -10.79 -11.47 12.18
C LYS A 122 -12.24 -11.65 12.63
N TRP A 123 -13.09 -12.19 11.76
CA TRP A 123 -14.49 -12.44 12.09
C TRP A 123 -14.64 -13.41 13.27
N LEU A 124 -13.95 -14.54 13.21
CA LEU A 124 -14.00 -15.56 14.26
C LEU A 124 -13.44 -15.09 15.61
N ARG A 125 -12.58 -14.08 15.60
CA ARG A 125 -12.00 -13.45 16.81
C ARG A 125 -12.83 -12.27 17.32
N GLY A 126 -13.87 -11.86 16.61
CA GLY A 126 -14.64 -10.67 16.96
C GLY A 126 -13.92 -9.34 16.68
N GLU A 127 -12.84 -9.35 15.91
CA GLU A 127 -12.04 -8.16 15.53
C GLU A 127 -12.67 -7.44 14.32
N VAL A 128 -13.96 -7.06 14.42
CA VAL A 128 -14.79 -6.64 13.27
C VAL A 128 -15.41 -5.24 13.44
N GLY A 129 -14.89 -4.44 14.37
CA GLY A 129 -15.39 -3.08 14.63
C GLY A 129 -16.86 -3.09 15.04
N ASP A 130 -17.69 -2.30 14.37
CA ASP A 130 -19.13 -2.14 14.70
C ASP A 130 -20.01 -3.29 14.16
N MET A 131 -19.44 -4.28 13.49
CA MET A 131 -20.20 -5.45 12.99
C MET A 131 -20.45 -6.45 14.12
N ASN A 132 -21.60 -7.13 14.07
CA ASN A 132 -21.95 -8.14 15.06
C ASN A 132 -21.35 -9.52 14.70
N PRO A 133 -20.33 -10.02 15.42
CA PRO A 133 -19.68 -11.29 15.13
C PRO A 133 -20.49 -12.53 15.61
N ALA A 134 -21.64 -12.34 16.27
CA ALA A 134 -22.48 -13.44 16.71
C ALA A 134 -23.16 -14.20 15.55
N PHE A 135 -23.19 -13.60 14.37
CA PHE A 135 -23.80 -14.18 13.17
C PHE A 135 -22.76 -14.38 12.08
N ALA A 136 -23.04 -15.26 11.13
CA ALA A 136 -22.22 -15.41 9.94
C ALA A 136 -22.22 -14.10 9.13
N PRO A 137 -21.06 -13.67 8.59
CA PRO A 137 -21.00 -12.44 7.80
C PRO A 137 -21.81 -12.54 6.51
N SER A 138 -22.29 -11.42 6.05
CA SER A 138 -22.76 -11.28 4.67
C SER A 138 -21.56 -11.15 3.69
N PRO A 139 -21.75 -11.46 2.39
CA PRO A 139 -20.68 -11.29 1.40
C PRO A 139 -20.02 -9.89 1.40
N PRO A 140 -20.78 -8.76 1.46
CA PRO A 140 -20.17 -7.43 1.55
C PRO A 140 -19.35 -7.20 2.82
N GLN A 141 -19.76 -7.73 3.97
CA GLN A 141 -19.03 -7.60 5.23
C GLN A 141 -17.69 -8.33 5.17
N LEU A 142 -17.69 -9.57 4.67
CA LEU A 142 -16.46 -10.34 4.51
C LEU A 142 -15.51 -9.67 3.50
N ARG A 143 -16.06 -9.12 2.41
CA ARG A 143 -15.32 -8.33 1.43
C ARG A 143 -14.64 -7.10 2.07
N ALA A 144 -15.38 -6.35 2.87
CA ALA A 144 -14.85 -5.15 3.53
C ALA A 144 -13.64 -5.48 4.41
N LEU A 145 -13.71 -6.54 5.21
CA LEU A 145 -12.60 -7.01 6.04
C LEU A 145 -11.42 -7.54 5.21
N ALA A 146 -11.69 -8.20 4.09
CA ALA A 146 -10.63 -8.67 3.21
C ALA A 146 -9.89 -7.50 2.52
N LEU A 147 -10.61 -6.47 2.09
CA LEU A 147 -10.02 -5.23 1.56
C LEU A 147 -9.20 -4.51 2.64
N GLU A 148 -9.71 -4.40 3.86
CA GLU A 148 -8.96 -3.83 4.98
C GLU A 148 -7.65 -4.60 5.22
N ALA A 149 -7.70 -5.93 5.18
CA ALA A 149 -6.50 -6.76 5.34
C ALA A 149 -5.46 -6.53 4.24
N MET A 150 -5.87 -6.13 3.03
CA MET A 150 -4.98 -5.82 1.91
C MET A 150 -4.30 -4.46 2.01
N GLN A 151 -4.92 -3.49 2.69
CA GLN A 151 -4.46 -2.09 2.70
C GLN A 151 -2.98 -1.92 3.09
N PRO A 152 -2.45 -2.56 4.14
CA PRO A 152 -1.05 -2.41 4.51
C PRO A 152 -0.09 -2.84 3.40
N ALA A 153 -0.38 -3.95 2.69
CA ALA A 153 0.43 -4.43 1.58
C ALA A 153 0.35 -3.50 0.36
N ALA A 154 -0.84 -3.02 0.05
CA ALA A 154 -1.06 -2.07 -1.04
C ALA A 154 -0.37 -0.72 -0.76
N ALA A 155 -0.48 -0.20 0.46
CA ALA A 155 0.19 1.02 0.89
C ALA A 155 1.73 0.87 0.84
N GLN A 156 2.26 -0.26 1.31
CA GLN A 156 3.69 -0.53 1.22
C GLN A 156 4.15 -0.58 -0.24
N ARG A 157 3.46 -1.32 -1.11
CA ARG A 157 3.76 -1.36 -2.54
C ARG A 157 3.77 0.04 -3.15
N TYR A 158 2.76 0.85 -2.87
CA TYR A 158 2.68 2.22 -3.36
C TYR A 158 3.88 3.07 -2.92
N ARG A 159 4.23 3.05 -1.63
CA ARG A 159 5.38 3.79 -1.09
C ARG A 159 6.70 3.34 -1.73
N LEU A 160 6.91 2.03 -1.88
CA LEU A 160 8.10 1.48 -2.51
C LEU A 160 8.19 1.80 -4.01
N THR A 161 7.08 1.78 -4.72
CA THR A 161 7.03 2.19 -6.14
C THR A 161 7.40 3.67 -6.28
N ARG A 162 6.94 4.52 -5.35
CA ARG A 162 7.34 5.93 -5.33
C ARG A 162 8.81 6.12 -5.01
N LEU A 163 9.37 5.31 -4.12
CA LEU A 163 10.79 5.34 -3.78
C LEU A 163 11.67 4.98 -5.00
N LEU A 164 11.27 3.98 -5.79
CA LEU A 164 11.97 3.61 -7.04
C LEU A 164 11.92 4.71 -8.11
N ALA A 165 10.88 5.53 -8.09
CA ALA A 165 10.69 6.65 -9.02
C ALA A 165 11.20 7.99 -8.46
N ALA A 166 11.74 7.99 -7.23
CA ALA A 166 12.20 9.22 -6.59
C ALA A 166 13.41 9.79 -7.30
N ALA A 167 13.39 11.10 -7.57
CA ALA A 167 14.56 11.84 -7.99
C ALA A 167 15.44 12.13 -6.77
N GLU A 168 16.75 12.16 -6.95
CA GLU A 168 17.65 12.65 -5.93
C GLU A 168 17.75 14.18 -6.03
N ASP A 169 17.66 14.85 -4.89
CA ASP A 169 17.89 16.29 -4.80
C ASP A 169 19.32 16.59 -5.27
N GLY A 170 19.49 17.67 -6.02
CA GLY A 170 20.83 18.14 -6.40
C GLY A 170 21.70 18.44 -5.18
N PRO A 171 23.02 18.61 -5.37
CA PRO A 171 23.89 19.03 -4.27
C PRO A 171 23.36 20.33 -3.67
N PRO A 172 23.54 20.55 -2.36
CA PRO A 172 23.10 21.79 -1.72
C PRO A 172 23.74 22.99 -2.45
N LEU A 173 22.91 23.97 -2.74
CA LEU A 173 23.38 25.18 -3.42
C LEU A 173 24.49 25.83 -2.59
N SER A 174 25.56 26.25 -3.24
CA SER A 174 26.61 27.03 -2.60
C SER A 174 26.04 28.36 -2.06
N ALA A 175 26.69 28.93 -1.07
CA ALA A 175 26.30 30.24 -0.53
C ALA A 175 26.20 31.31 -1.63
N GLU A 176 27.09 31.25 -2.62
CA GLU A 176 27.11 32.17 -3.78
C GLU A 176 25.88 31.96 -4.68
N GLU A 177 25.49 30.70 -4.96
CA GLU A 177 24.30 30.40 -5.75
C GLU A 177 23.02 30.79 -5.02
N LEU A 178 22.95 30.60 -3.68
CA LEU A 178 21.84 31.08 -2.86
C LEU A 178 21.70 32.61 -2.91
N ALA A 179 22.84 33.36 -2.78
CA ALA A 179 22.84 34.80 -2.90
C ALA A 179 22.36 35.24 -4.30
N ARG A 180 22.87 34.62 -5.36
CA ARG A 180 22.47 34.92 -6.74
C ARG A 180 20.97 34.67 -6.99
N ARG A 181 20.41 33.60 -6.43
CA ARG A 181 18.97 33.35 -6.52
C ARG A 181 18.15 34.36 -5.74
N ALA A 182 18.60 34.73 -4.55
CA ALA A 182 17.95 35.77 -3.76
C ALA A 182 17.89 37.10 -4.53
N ASP A 183 19.00 37.53 -5.16
CA ASP A 183 19.06 38.73 -5.99
C ASP A 183 18.08 38.66 -7.18
N LEU A 184 18.00 37.50 -7.85
CA LEU A 184 17.05 37.30 -8.95
C LEU A 184 15.60 37.39 -8.49
N VAL A 185 15.25 36.83 -7.36
CA VAL A 185 13.89 36.91 -6.78
C VAL A 185 13.59 38.37 -6.44
N GLU A 186 14.52 39.11 -5.85
CA GLU A 186 14.34 40.52 -5.52
C GLU A 186 14.15 41.39 -6.76
N GLN A 187 14.95 41.15 -7.81
CA GLN A 187 14.79 41.84 -9.11
C GLN A 187 13.43 41.55 -9.75
N TRP A 188 12.99 40.29 -9.70
CA TRP A 188 11.70 39.88 -10.25
C TRP A 188 10.54 40.52 -9.46
N THR A 189 10.60 40.56 -8.14
CA THR A 189 9.60 41.19 -7.28
C THR A 189 9.52 42.71 -7.56
N ARG A 190 10.66 43.39 -7.69
CA ARG A 190 10.69 44.82 -8.04
C ARG A 190 10.08 45.09 -9.43
N SER A 191 10.37 44.22 -10.41
CA SER A 191 9.82 44.35 -11.76
C SER A 191 8.32 44.13 -11.80
N ALA A 192 7.81 43.13 -11.06
CA ALA A 192 6.38 42.87 -10.94
C ALA A 192 5.61 44.02 -10.31
N SER A 193 6.15 44.64 -9.25
CA SER A 193 5.55 45.80 -8.58
C SER A 193 5.44 47.01 -9.54
N ARG A 194 6.48 47.29 -10.31
CA ARG A 194 6.44 48.39 -11.31
C ARG A 194 5.38 48.19 -12.40
N THR A 195 5.17 46.92 -12.80
CA THR A 195 4.17 46.60 -13.83
C THR A 195 2.75 46.81 -13.30
N THR A 196 2.52 46.55 -12.01
CA THR A 196 1.24 46.75 -11.35
C THR A 196 0.92 48.24 -11.20
N GLU A 197 1.90 49.04 -10.72
CA GLU A 197 1.74 50.50 -10.58
C GLU A 197 1.50 51.22 -11.93
N ALA A 198 2.14 50.76 -13.01
CA ALA A 198 1.94 51.32 -14.35
C ALA A 198 0.55 51.00 -14.91
N LYS A 199 -0.07 49.91 -14.46
CA LYS A 199 -1.39 49.48 -14.90
C LYS A 199 -2.55 50.14 -14.12
N GLU A 200 -2.26 50.63 -12.92
CA GLU A 200 -3.23 51.40 -12.09
C GLU A 200 -3.22 52.90 -12.42
N ALA A 201 -2.17 53.39 -13.07
CA ALA A 201 -2.01 54.81 -13.45
C ALA A 201 -2.56 55.16 -14.86
N ASN A 202 -3.12 54.21 -15.59
CA ASN A 202 -3.66 54.38 -16.93
C ASN A 202 -5.15 53.96 -17.02
#